data_e724d2fcc1ab57961f77ef2b9fb9292f
#
_entry.id   e724d2fcc1ab57961f77ef2b9fb9292f
#
_cell.length_a   1.000
_cell.length_b   1.000
_cell.length_c   1.000
_cell.angle_alpha   90.00
_cell.angle_beta   90.00
_cell.angle_gamma   90.00
#
_symmetry.space_group_name_H-M   'P 1'
#
loop_
_entity.id
_entity.type
_entity.pdbx_description
1 polymer ?
#
loop_
_entity_poly.entity_id
_entity_poly.type
_entity_poly.pdbx_seq_one_letter_code
_entity_poly.pdbx_strand_id
1 'polypeptide(L)'
;MTRTAAQESRRAQLLAVGKHIFSSRPYDAVSTEEIAAEAGISIGLLYHYFANKKGFYVATIRMAADELLRAAQFPAGVPLTSAATTVLGNFVDFVEANAALYQALMRGGVGADHEVHAILEEVRVTFMTRLLDAAQVDATPALRLEIYGWLGLVEFSALRWLTHREVSREALLERMYTAVPAGLLGAWT
;
A
#
# COMPACT_ATOMS: atom_id res chain seq x y z
N MET A 1 -12.47 28.56 8.16
CA MET A 1 -11.34 27.64 7.94
C MET A 1 -10.06 28.42 8.19
N THR A 2 -9.15 27.91 9.01
CA THR A 2 -7.83 28.54 9.22
C THR A 2 -6.99 28.40 7.96
N ARG A 3 -6.03 29.31 7.74
CA ARG A 3 -5.10 29.30 6.57
C ARG A 3 -4.39 27.93 6.44
N THR A 4 -4.02 27.33 7.55
CA THR A 4 -3.38 25.99 7.62
C THR A 4 -4.31 24.89 7.11
N ALA A 5 -5.58 24.86 7.55
CA ALA A 5 -6.54 23.85 7.10
C ALA A 5 -6.85 23.94 5.59
N ALA A 6 -6.88 25.15 5.03
CA ALA A 6 -7.04 25.33 3.59
C ALA A 6 -5.83 24.84 2.79
N GLN A 7 -4.62 25.04 3.33
CA GLN A 7 -3.37 24.56 2.73
C GLN A 7 -3.26 23.03 2.78
N GLU A 8 -3.61 22.41 3.89
CA GLU A 8 -3.66 20.94 4.04
C GLU A 8 -4.70 20.31 3.11
N SER A 9 -5.90 20.90 3.02
CA SER A 9 -6.94 20.47 2.08
C SER A 9 -6.46 20.53 0.64
N ARG A 10 -5.77 21.61 0.24
CA ARG A 10 -5.22 21.76 -1.12
C ARG A 10 -4.11 20.73 -1.38
N ARG A 11 -3.24 20.50 -0.42
CA ARG A 11 -2.19 19.49 -0.52
C ARG A 11 -2.79 18.08 -0.71
N ALA A 12 -3.84 17.74 0.02
CA ALA A 12 -4.54 16.46 -0.12
C ALA A 12 -5.18 16.31 -1.51
N GLN A 13 -5.79 17.37 -2.06
CA GLN A 13 -6.32 17.34 -3.43
C GLN A 13 -5.23 17.08 -4.48
N LEU A 14 -4.06 17.70 -4.34
CA LEU A 14 -2.93 17.47 -5.25
C LEU A 14 -2.42 16.02 -5.16
N LEU A 15 -2.35 15.45 -3.96
CA LEU A 15 -1.97 14.05 -3.78
C LEU A 15 -2.99 13.07 -4.37
N ALA A 16 -4.29 13.39 -4.31
CA ALA A 16 -5.33 12.60 -4.97
C ALA A 16 -5.17 12.59 -6.50
N VAL A 17 -4.81 13.72 -7.10
CA VAL A 17 -4.43 13.81 -8.53
C VAL A 17 -3.19 12.94 -8.80
N GLY A 18 -2.15 13.04 -7.95
CA GLY A 18 -0.96 12.21 -8.07
C GLY A 18 -1.27 10.71 -8.03
N LYS A 19 -2.13 10.30 -7.10
CA LYS A 19 -2.58 8.91 -7.00
C LYS A 19 -3.29 8.46 -8.28
N HIS A 20 -4.21 9.26 -8.82
CA HIS A 20 -4.90 8.97 -10.07
C HIS A 20 -3.93 8.76 -11.23
N ILE A 21 -2.99 9.68 -11.42
CA ILE A 21 -1.96 9.61 -12.48
C ILE A 21 -1.10 8.35 -12.33
N PHE A 22 -0.51 8.15 -11.15
CA PHE A 22 0.46 7.08 -10.93
C PHE A 22 -0.18 5.69 -10.74
N SER A 23 -1.49 5.60 -10.52
CA SER A 23 -2.22 4.32 -10.53
C SER A 23 -2.32 3.70 -11.92
N SER A 24 -2.16 4.50 -12.99
CA SER A 24 -2.26 4.06 -14.38
C SER A 24 -0.98 4.24 -15.19
N ARG A 25 -0.05 5.10 -14.75
CA ARG A 25 1.16 5.46 -15.48
C ARG A 25 2.40 5.37 -14.59
N PRO A 26 3.52 4.81 -15.09
CA PRO A 26 4.77 4.76 -14.33
C PRO A 26 5.38 6.16 -14.15
N TYR A 27 6.17 6.34 -13.10
CA TYR A 27 6.79 7.62 -12.72
C TYR A 27 7.52 8.31 -13.88
N ASP A 28 8.31 7.55 -14.66
CA ASP A 28 9.14 8.10 -15.73
C ASP A 28 8.33 8.55 -16.96
N ALA A 29 7.11 8.02 -17.11
CA ALA A 29 6.21 8.37 -18.22
C ALA A 29 5.33 9.61 -17.95
N VAL A 30 5.52 10.29 -16.82
CA VAL A 30 4.71 11.47 -16.42
C VAL A 30 5.62 12.67 -16.25
N SER A 31 5.32 13.80 -16.88
CA SER A 31 6.07 15.06 -16.71
C SER A 31 5.48 15.92 -15.58
N THR A 32 6.24 16.90 -15.11
CA THR A 32 5.77 17.88 -14.11
C THR A 32 4.67 18.77 -14.69
N GLU A 33 4.77 19.09 -15.98
CA GLU A 33 3.81 19.86 -16.75
C GLU A 33 2.45 19.17 -16.82
N GLU A 34 2.46 17.85 -17.08
CA GLU A 34 1.25 17.03 -17.07
C GLU A 34 0.60 16.98 -15.68
N ILE A 35 1.39 16.79 -14.62
CA ILE A 35 0.89 16.80 -13.24
C ILE A 35 0.21 18.14 -12.93
N ALA A 36 0.85 19.27 -13.28
CA ALA A 36 0.33 20.60 -13.02
C ALA A 36 -0.96 20.87 -13.83
N ALA A 37 -0.98 20.44 -15.09
CA ALA A 37 -2.15 20.56 -15.97
C ALA A 37 -3.34 19.76 -15.44
N GLU A 38 -3.14 18.49 -15.07
CA GLU A 38 -4.17 17.62 -14.50
C GLU A 38 -4.72 18.16 -13.17
N ALA A 39 -3.84 18.76 -12.36
CA ALA A 39 -4.21 19.39 -11.09
C ALA A 39 -4.85 20.78 -11.25
N GLY A 40 -4.88 21.35 -12.47
CA GLY A 40 -5.40 22.69 -12.74
C GLY A 40 -4.62 23.80 -12.02
N ILE A 41 -3.28 23.66 -11.91
CA ILE A 41 -2.39 24.62 -11.22
C ILE A 41 -1.16 24.97 -12.07
N SER A 42 -0.44 26.01 -11.66
CA SER A 42 0.88 26.28 -12.24
C SER A 42 1.97 25.33 -11.68
N ILE A 43 3.02 25.08 -12.45
CA ILE A 43 4.19 24.33 -12.01
C ILE A 43 4.83 24.97 -10.76
N GLY A 44 4.86 26.30 -10.70
CA GLY A 44 5.39 27.03 -9.54
C GLY A 44 4.56 26.74 -8.26
N LEU A 45 3.24 26.60 -8.37
CA LEU A 45 2.41 26.22 -7.23
C LEU A 45 2.60 24.77 -6.83
N LEU A 46 2.83 23.87 -7.78
CA LEU A 46 3.18 22.46 -7.47
C LEU A 46 4.48 22.40 -6.66
N TYR A 47 5.50 23.16 -7.08
CA TYR A 47 6.79 23.21 -6.35
C TYR A 47 6.72 23.95 -5.02
N HIS A 48 5.72 24.80 -4.82
CA HIS A 48 5.45 25.36 -3.50
C HIS A 48 5.03 24.30 -2.48
N TYR A 49 4.27 23.29 -2.91
CA TYR A 49 3.83 22.18 -2.04
C TYR A 49 4.81 21.03 -1.98
N PHE A 50 5.54 20.80 -3.06
CA PHE A 50 6.43 19.62 -3.21
C PHE A 50 7.73 20.09 -3.89
N ALA A 51 8.87 19.93 -3.23
CA ALA A 51 10.15 20.46 -3.68
C ALA A 51 10.51 20.12 -5.15
N ASN A 52 10.06 18.96 -5.63
CA ASN A 52 10.28 18.48 -7.01
C ASN A 52 9.29 17.34 -7.32
N LYS A 53 9.34 16.82 -8.58
CA LYS A 53 8.52 15.69 -9.02
C LYS A 53 8.70 14.45 -8.13
N LYS A 54 9.93 14.14 -7.70
CA LYS A 54 10.23 13.03 -6.79
C LYS A 54 9.52 13.22 -5.45
N GLY A 55 9.63 14.39 -4.84
CA GLY A 55 8.96 14.71 -3.57
C GLY A 55 7.43 14.60 -3.67
N PHE A 56 6.84 15.00 -4.81
CA PHE A 56 5.42 14.79 -5.09
C PHE A 56 5.08 13.30 -5.16
N TYR A 57 5.87 12.52 -5.90
CA TYR A 57 5.69 11.08 -6.02
C TYR A 57 5.78 10.36 -4.68
N VAL A 58 6.84 10.61 -3.90
CA VAL A 58 7.03 10.03 -2.56
C VAL A 58 5.86 10.36 -1.63
N ALA A 59 5.39 11.61 -1.66
CA ALA A 59 4.22 12.03 -0.87
C ALA A 59 2.93 11.31 -1.33
N THR A 60 2.79 11.05 -2.63
CA THR A 60 1.67 10.26 -3.19
C THR A 60 1.73 8.80 -2.72
N ILE A 61 2.94 8.19 -2.74
CA ILE A 61 3.15 6.83 -2.21
C ILE A 61 2.79 6.78 -0.72
N ARG A 62 3.22 7.75 0.07
CA ARG A 62 2.89 7.83 1.50
C ARG A 62 1.38 7.87 1.72
N MET A 63 0.65 8.69 0.97
CA MET A 63 -0.80 8.76 1.06
C MET A 63 -1.45 7.41 0.70
N ALA A 64 -0.99 6.75 -0.37
CA ALA A 64 -1.50 5.43 -0.76
C ALA A 64 -1.19 4.36 0.29
N ALA A 65 -0.01 4.40 0.91
CA ALA A 65 0.37 3.52 2.03
C ALA A 65 -0.54 3.73 3.25
N ASP A 66 -0.85 4.98 3.60
CA ASP A 66 -1.76 5.32 4.69
C ASP A 66 -3.20 4.84 4.42
N GLU A 67 -3.65 4.87 3.17
CA GLU A 67 -4.95 4.31 2.76
C GLU A 67 -4.96 2.78 2.90
N LEU A 68 -3.92 2.10 2.43
CA LEU A 68 -3.78 0.65 2.59
C LEU A 68 -3.80 0.26 4.07
N LEU A 69 -3.02 0.94 4.90
CA LEU A 69 -2.98 0.68 6.33
C LEU A 69 -4.31 0.96 7.05
N ARG A 70 -5.12 1.90 6.56
CA ARG A 70 -6.49 2.12 7.09
C ARG A 70 -7.44 0.99 6.69
N ALA A 71 -7.32 0.46 5.48
CA ALA A 71 -8.10 -0.67 5.01
C ALA A 71 -7.66 -2.01 5.65
N ALA A 72 -6.39 -2.11 6.06
CA ALA A 72 -5.79 -3.28 6.68
C ALA A 72 -5.84 -3.23 8.22
N GLN A 73 -7.01 -2.90 8.79
CA GLN A 73 -7.23 -2.92 10.23
C GLN A 73 -7.95 -4.19 10.65
N PHE A 74 -7.55 -4.72 11.79
CA PHE A 74 -8.23 -5.86 12.43
C PHE A 74 -9.23 -5.32 13.45
N PRO A 75 -10.56 -5.37 13.17
CA PRO A 75 -11.55 -4.81 14.08
C PRO A 75 -11.64 -5.62 15.36
N ALA A 76 -11.72 -4.93 16.51
CA ALA A 76 -11.85 -5.57 17.80
C ALA A 76 -13.14 -6.39 17.89
N GLY A 77 -13.08 -7.56 18.54
CA GLY A 77 -14.24 -8.42 18.75
C GLY A 77 -14.70 -9.22 17.52
N VAL A 78 -14.00 -9.11 16.40
CA VAL A 78 -14.23 -9.94 15.21
C VAL A 78 -13.25 -11.13 15.24
N PRO A 79 -13.70 -12.37 14.98
CA PRO A 79 -12.79 -13.51 14.88
C PRO A 79 -11.66 -13.23 13.88
N LEU A 80 -10.44 -13.59 14.23
CA LEU A 80 -9.25 -13.27 13.42
C LEU A 80 -9.37 -13.81 11.99
N THR A 81 -9.95 -15.00 11.81
CA THR A 81 -10.24 -15.62 10.52
C THR A 81 -11.10 -14.74 9.60
N SER A 82 -12.18 -14.18 10.14
CA SER A 82 -13.08 -13.29 9.39
C SER A 82 -12.42 -11.94 9.10
N ALA A 83 -11.70 -11.39 10.09
CA ALA A 83 -10.94 -10.15 9.93
C ALA A 83 -9.84 -10.30 8.87
N ALA A 84 -9.08 -11.41 8.88
CA ALA A 84 -8.02 -11.68 7.92
C ALA A 84 -8.55 -11.82 6.49
N THR A 85 -9.69 -12.50 6.29
CA THR A 85 -10.33 -12.59 4.98
C THR A 85 -10.68 -11.19 4.44
N THR A 86 -11.25 -10.33 5.29
CA THR A 86 -11.58 -8.95 4.93
C THR A 86 -10.32 -8.14 4.61
N VAL A 87 -9.29 -8.24 5.44
CA VAL A 87 -8.02 -7.50 5.26
C VAL A 87 -7.31 -7.91 3.97
N LEU A 88 -7.24 -9.22 3.68
CA LEU A 88 -6.67 -9.71 2.41
C LEU A 88 -7.51 -9.27 1.21
N GLY A 89 -8.84 -9.28 1.32
CA GLY A 89 -9.75 -8.75 0.30
C GLY A 89 -9.47 -7.28 0.00
N ASN A 90 -9.41 -6.45 1.03
CA ASN A 90 -9.09 -5.02 0.92
C ASN A 90 -7.69 -4.77 0.30
N PHE A 91 -6.72 -5.61 0.64
CA PHE A 91 -5.38 -5.54 0.03
C PHE A 91 -5.45 -5.81 -1.49
N VAL A 92 -6.16 -6.86 -1.91
CA VAL A 92 -6.31 -7.19 -3.34
C VAL A 92 -7.05 -6.07 -4.07
N ASP A 93 -8.12 -5.51 -3.48
CA ASP A 93 -8.86 -4.38 -4.05
C ASP A 93 -7.96 -3.14 -4.21
N PHE A 94 -7.12 -2.86 -3.20
CA PHE A 94 -6.13 -1.77 -3.28
C PHE A 94 -5.12 -2.01 -4.40
N VAL A 95 -4.60 -3.23 -4.53
CA VAL A 95 -3.63 -3.61 -5.56
C VAL A 95 -4.24 -3.46 -6.97
N GLU A 96 -5.50 -3.84 -7.17
CA GLU A 96 -6.21 -3.66 -8.44
C GLU A 96 -6.43 -2.17 -8.77
N ALA A 97 -6.90 -1.41 -7.79
CA ALA A 97 -7.16 0.02 -7.97
C ALA A 97 -5.89 0.86 -8.22
N ASN A 98 -4.72 0.34 -7.84
CA ASN A 98 -3.43 1.02 -7.96
C ASN A 98 -2.41 0.20 -8.78
N ALA A 99 -2.87 -0.54 -9.81
CA ALA A 99 -2.08 -1.58 -10.46
C ALA A 99 -0.73 -1.11 -11.03
N ALA A 100 -0.67 0.01 -11.76
CA ALA A 100 0.59 0.51 -12.32
C ALA A 100 1.57 0.97 -11.23
N LEU A 101 1.06 1.66 -10.20
CA LEU A 101 1.84 2.08 -9.04
C LEU A 101 2.42 0.87 -8.31
N TYR A 102 1.59 -0.11 -8.01
CA TYR A 102 1.99 -1.34 -7.32
C TYR A 102 3.05 -2.12 -8.12
N GLN A 103 2.84 -2.30 -9.43
CA GLN A 103 3.80 -2.95 -10.31
C GLN A 103 5.14 -2.20 -10.36
N ALA A 104 5.12 -0.87 -10.44
CA ALA A 104 6.34 -0.06 -10.46
C ALA A 104 7.12 -0.19 -9.15
N LEU A 105 6.43 -0.16 -8.00
CA LEU A 105 7.02 -0.32 -6.68
C LEU A 105 7.66 -1.70 -6.50
N MET A 106 6.96 -2.77 -6.91
CA MET A 106 7.41 -4.14 -6.70
C MET A 106 8.48 -4.61 -7.70
N ARG A 107 8.59 -4.00 -8.88
CA ARG A 107 9.57 -4.36 -9.91
C ARG A 107 10.89 -3.58 -9.83
N GLY A 108 11.07 -2.72 -8.85
CA GLY A 108 12.34 -2.05 -8.61
C GLY A 108 12.60 -0.80 -9.46
N GLY A 109 11.57 -0.13 -9.97
CA GLY A 109 11.66 1.19 -10.60
C GLY A 109 12.08 2.27 -9.59
N VAL A 110 11.29 3.31 -9.41
CA VAL A 110 11.51 4.30 -8.32
C VAL A 110 11.39 3.65 -6.92
N GLY A 111 10.89 2.41 -6.84
CA GLY A 111 10.92 1.57 -5.63
C GLY A 111 12.32 1.19 -5.14
N ALA A 112 13.37 1.34 -5.97
CA ALA A 112 14.77 1.29 -5.53
C ALA A 112 15.19 2.55 -4.75
N ASP A 113 14.35 3.58 -4.72
CA ASP A 113 14.58 4.77 -3.92
C ASP A 113 14.45 4.47 -2.43
N HIS A 114 15.44 4.90 -1.66
CA HIS A 114 15.51 4.65 -0.22
C HIS A 114 14.27 5.15 0.54
N GLU A 115 13.71 6.30 0.16
CA GLU A 115 12.53 6.87 0.82
C GLU A 115 11.28 6.03 0.55
N VAL A 116 11.09 5.55 -0.69
CA VAL A 116 9.98 4.67 -1.05
C VAL A 116 10.13 3.31 -0.35
N HIS A 117 11.36 2.76 -0.34
CA HIS A 117 11.65 1.51 0.37
C HIS A 117 11.31 1.60 1.86
N ALA A 118 11.68 2.71 2.51
CA ALA A 118 11.36 2.94 3.93
C ALA A 118 9.83 2.99 4.18
N ILE A 119 9.06 3.58 3.27
CA ILE A 119 7.58 3.60 3.37
C ILE A 119 7.02 2.17 3.29
N LEU A 120 7.48 1.36 2.35
CA LEU A 120 7.01 -0.01 2.17
C LEU A 120 7.35 -0.87 3.39
N GLU A 121 8.55 -0.69 3.94
CA GLU A 121 8.98 -1.41 5.14
C GLU A 121 8.15 -0.99 6.37
N GLU A 122 7.85 0.28 6.53
CA GLU A 122 6.95 0.78 7.58
C GLU A 122 5.54 0.16 7.46
N VAL A 123 5.03 -0.01 6.25
CA VAL A 123 3.74 -0.70 6.01
C VAL A 123 3.81 -2.15 6.49
N ARG A 124 4.87 -2.89 6.14
CA ARG A 124 5.05 -4.30 6.57
C ARG A 124 5.14 -4.43 8.08
N VAL A 125 5.97 -3.59 8.72
CA VAL A 125 6.14 -3.59 10.18
C VAL A 125 4.82 -3.25 10.87
N THR A 126 4.10 -2.23 10.39
CA THR A 126 2.82 -1.82 10.98
C THR A 126 1.77 -2.92 10.83
N PHE A 127 1.68 -3.55 9.66
CA PHE A 127 0.77 -4.66 9.43
C PHE A 127 1.09 -5.85 10.33
N MET A 128 2.37 -6.25 10.40
CA MET A 128 2.83 -7.34 11.28
C MET A 128 2.47 -7.07 12.74
N THR A 129 2.69 -5.85 13.24
CA THR A 129 2.35 -5.47 14.61
C THR A 129 0.84 -5.62 14.85
N ARG A 130 0.01 -5.10 13.97
CA ARG A 130 -1.46 -5.22 14.07
C ARG A 130 -1.94 -6.67 14.02
N LEU A 131 -1.32 -7.50 13.20
CA LEU A 131 -1.63 -8.92 13.10
C LEU A 131 -1.30 -9.66 14.40
N LEU A 132 -0.13 -9.42 14.97
CA LEU A 132 0.30 -10.01 16.24
C LEU A 132 -0.60 -9.56 17.39
N ASP A 133 -0.94 -8.28 17.45
CA ASP A 133 -1.86 -7.72 18.45
C ASP A 133 -3.25 -8.35 18.33
N ALA A 134 -3.77 -8.47 17.10
CA ALA A 134 -5.08 -9.09 16.85
C ALA A 134 -5.08 -10.60 17.18
N ALA A 135 -3.99 -11.29 16.93
CA ALA A 135 -3.79 -12.70 17.26
C ALA A 135 -3.51 -12.93 18.76
N GLN A 136 -3.16 -11.88 19.50
CA GLN A 136 -2.70 -11.95 20.91
C GLN A 136 -1.53 -12.94 21.10
N VAL A 137 -0.58 -12.93 20.14
CA VAL A 137 0.57 -13.83 20.13
C VAL A 137 1.86 -13.04 20.31
N ASP A 138 2.75 -13.54 21.17
CA ASP A 138 4.06 -12.94 21.37
C ASP A 138 4.95 -13.07 20.13
N ALA A 139 5.56 -11.96 19.75
CA ALA A 139 6.40 -11.86 18.56
C ALA A 139 7.80 -12.46 18.76
N THR A 140 7.93 -13.78 18.69
CA THR A 140 9.25 -14.42 18.67
C THR A 140 10.01 -14.06 17.38
N PRO A 141 11.37 -14.08 17.38
CA PRO A 141 12.16 -13.87 16.16
C PRO A 141 11.78 -14.82 15.01
N ALA A 142 11.48 -16.08 15.31
CA ALA A 142 11.06 -17.08 14.34
C ALA A 142 9.71 -16.70 13.70
N LEU A 143 8.72 -16.36 14.52
CA LEU A 143 7.40 -15.96 14.05
C LEU A 143 7.44 -14.67 13.20
N ARG A 144 8.29 -13.70 13.57
CA ARG A 144 8.51 -12.50 12.75
C ARG A 144 9.03 -12.88 11.36
N LEU A 145 10.02 -13.78 11.27
CA LEU A 145 10.56 -14.26 10.00
C LEU A 145 9.50 -14.97 9.16
N GLU A 146 8.68 -15.82 9.77
CA GLU A 146 7.58 -16.51 9.10
C GLU A 146 6.55 -15.52 8.53
N ILE A 147 6.16 -14.50 9.33
CA ILE A 147 5.23 -13.44 8.88
C ILE A 147 5.83 -12.65 7.71
N TYR A 148 7.11 -12.28 7.75
CA TYR A 148 7.78 -11.62 6.63
C TYR A 148 7.80 -12.49 5.37
N GLY A 149 8.06 -13.78 5.49
CA GLY A 149 7.99 -14.74 4.39
C GLY A 149 6.58 -14.81 3.78
N TRP A 150 5.56 -14.82 4.64
CA TRP A 150 4.17 -14.81 4.21
C TRP A 150 3.77 -13.48 3.54
N LEU A 151 4.18 -12.33 4.08
CA LEU A 151 3.98 -11.03 3.42
C LEU A 151 4.61 -11.00 2.03
N GLY A 152 5.82 -11.54 1.87
CA GLY A 152 6.44 -11.70 0.57
C GLY A 152 5.61 -12.56 -0.37
N LEU A 153 5.06 -13.69 0.11
CA LEU A 153 4.15 -14.53 -0.68
C LEU A 153 2.92 -13.72 -1.11
N VAL A 154 2.27 -13.00 -0.21
CA VAL A 154 1.09 -12.17 -0.48
C VAL A 154 1.40 -11.11 -1.54
N GLU A 155 2.48 -10.35 -1.34
CA GLU A 155 2.90 -9.27 -2.23
C GLU A 155 3.24 -9.77 -3.64
N PHE A 156 4.08 -10.80 -3.76
CA PHE A 156 4.50 -11.33 -5.07
C PHE A 156 3.40 -12.12 -5.77
N SER A 157 2.51 -12.80 -5.03
CA SER A 157 1.34 -13.46 -5.62
C SER A 157 0.39 -12.44 -6.22
N ALA A 158 0.13 -11.32 -5.53
CA ALA A 158 -0.67 -10.22 -6.05
C ALA A 158 -0.04 -9.60 -7.31
N LEU A 159 1.28 -9.35 -7.30
CA LEU A 159 2.01 -8.84 -8.46
C LEU A 159 1.89 -9.78 -9.68
N ARG A 160 2.10 -11.08 -9.47
CA ARG A 160 1.97 -12.09 -10.51
C ARG A 160 0.55 -12.13 -11.06
N TRP A 161 -0.42 -12.14 -10.17
CA TRP A 161 -1.83 -12.17 -10.53
C TRP A 161 -2.28 -10.95 -11.32
N LEU A 162 -1.87 -9.73 -10.92
CA LEU A 162 -2.14 -8.52 -11.69
C LEU A 162 -1.64 -8.60 -13.14
N THR A 163 -0.49 -9.26 -13.34
CA THR A 163 0.16 -9.32 -14.65
C THR A 163 -0.44 -10.38 -15.56
N HIS A 164 -0.87 -11.51 -15.02
CA HIS A 164 -1.20 -12.70 -15.81
C HIS A 164 -2.65 -13.18 -15.67
N ARG A 165 -3.32 -12.91 -14.56
CA ARG A 165 -4.71 -13.31 -14.29
C ARG A 165 -4.98 -14.81 -14.54
N GLU A 166 -3.99 -15.67 -14.22
CA GLU A 166 -4.06 -17.12 -14.47
C GLU A 166 -5.06 -17.86 -13.56
N VAL A 167 -5.41 -17.26 -12.42
CA VAL A 167 -6.38 -17.80 -11.46
C VAL A 167 -7.43 -16.75 -11.12
N SER A 168 -8.57 -17.19 -10.57
CA SER A 168 -9.60 -16.27 -10.09
C SER A 168 -9.13 -15.48 -8.85
N ARG A 169 -9.82 -14.38 -8.55
CA ARG A 169 -9.57 -13.57 -7.33
C ARG A 169 -9.76 -14.42 -6.06
N GLU A 170 -10.78 -15.26 -6.05
CA GLU A 170 -11.11 -16.16 -4.95
C GLU A 170 -9.99 -17.17 -4.69
N ALA A 171 -9.45 -17.79 -5.75
CA ALA A 171 -8.32 -18.73 -5.65
C ALA A 171 -7.04 -18.04 -5.16
N LEU A 172 -6.79 -16.78 -5.57
CA LEU A 172 -5.69 -15.98 -5.04
C LEU A 172 -5.86 -15.74 -3.53
N LEU A 173 -7.03 -15.28 -3.11
CA LEU A 173 -7.32 -15.01 -1.69
C LEU A 173 -7.23 -16.27 -0.83
N GLU A 174 -7.78 -17.39 -1.31
CA GLU A 174 -7.67 -18.68 -0.65
C GLU A 174 -6.21 -19.10 -0.45
N ARG A 175 -5.37 -18.90 -1.47
CA ARG A 175 -3.93 -19.21 -1.40
C ARG A 175 -3.20 -18.32 -0.39
N MET A 176 -3.50 -17.02 -0.35
CA MET A 176 -2.93 -16.10 0.63
C MET A 176 -3.35 -16.47 2.05
N TYR A 177 -4.62 -16.81 2.24
CA TYR A 177 -5.20 -17.18 3.52
C TYR A 177 -4.66 -18.51 4.06
N THR A 178 -4.59 -19.55 3.21
CA THR A 178 -4.12 -20.89 3.62
C THR A 178 -2.60 -20.96 3.85
N ALA A 179 -1.84 -19.98 3.37
CA ALA A 179 -0.39 -19.89 3.56
C ALA A 179 0.00 -19.13 4.85
N VAL A 180 -0.96 -18.78 5.71
CA VAL A 180 -0.67 -18.07 6.96
C VAL A 180 0.30 -18.86 7.83
N PRO A 181 1.23 -18.21 8.55
CA PRO A 181 2.22 -18.87 9.40
C PRO A 181 1.63 -19.79 10.46
N ALA A 182 2.20 -20.98 10.63
CA ALA A 182 1.76 -21.96 11.60
C ALA A 182 1.75 -21.43 13.04
N GLY A 183 2.67 -20.52 13.38
CA GLY A 183 2.71 -19.87 14.69
C GLY A 183 1.50 -18.99 15.01
N LEU A 184 0.67 -18.66 14.02
CA LEU A 184 -0.59 -17.93 14.19
C LEU A 184 -1.83 -18.85 14.21
N LEU A 185 -1.69 -20.14 13.88
CA LEU A 185 -2.82 -21.04 13.69
C LEU A 185 -3.68 -21.24 14.96
N GLY A 186 -3.07 -21.16 16.14
CA GLY A 186 -3.80 -21.23 17.41
C GLY A 186 -4.79 -20.08 17.63
N ALA A 187 -4.50 -18.92 17.07
CA ALA A 187 -5.38 -17.75 17.08
C ALA A 187 -6.29 -17.67 15.84
N TRP A 188 -6.02 -18.53 14.85
CA TRP A 188 -6.74 -18.58 13.57
C TRP A 188 -7.94 -19.55 13.59
N THR A 189 -8.04 -20.39 14.63
CA THR A 189 -9.19 -21.30 14.86
C THR A 189 -10.26 -20.66 15.74
#